data_54013e641f14df1b92a7630318cfa77b
#
_entry.id   54013e641f14df1b92a7630318cfa77b
#
_cell.length_a   1.000
_cell.length_b   1.000
_cell.length_c   1.000
_cell.angle_alpha   90.00
_cell.angle_beta   90.00
_cell.angle_gamma   90.00
#
_symmetry.space_group_name_H-M   'P 1'
#
loop_
_entity.id
_entity.type
_entity.pdbx_description
1 polymer ?
#
loop_
_entity_poly.entity_id
_entity_poly.type
_entity_poly.pdbx_seq_one_letter_code
_entity_poly.pdbx_strand_id
1 'polypeptide(L)'
;MSLLETTADYRRTDIRTPPPTLDGLDGRAYGLAGRYRRRGALAADLLQEAEQIDACAAVWKDKSDQALREGLGEFKAVFCRNRPGCQEHLVDALAAIREAAERCIGLRPFVVQLAGALALYRGMVAEMATGEGKTLTASLTAVLWGWTGRPCHVITVNDYLAERDAHWYEPLYKFCGVSVGRVTSEMVPHVRREQYRADVTYTTSKEVLADFLRDRLRLDSLQDAGRRQIRALAGRDRALEGQLVMRGIHSAVVDEADSILIDEAVTPLIISREMPNEPFVEACREASQIAAEFQPGVDYRVDMQFKEIDLLAPAQDRLAPASAGISGPFRGRGQ
;
A
#
# COMPACT_ATOMS: atom_id res chain seq x y z
N MET A 1 23.40 12.71 6.03
CA MET A 1 22.01 12.27 5.84
C MET A 1 21.72 12.32 4.35
N SER A 2 21.82 11.18 3.67
CA SER A 2 21.43 11.06 2.27
C SER A 2 19.94 11.36 2.21
N LEU A 3 19.55 12.40 1.47
CA LEU A 3 18.15 12.60 1.07
C LEU A 3 17.76 11.34 0.31
N LEU A 4 17.00 10.49 0.97
CA LEU A 4 16.48 9.26 0.38
C LEU A 4 15.69 9.67 -0.86
N GLU A 5 16.28 9.36 -2.01
CA GLU A 5 15.74 9.75 -3.31
C GLU A 5 14.41 9.07 -3.53
N THR A 6 13.32 9.77 -3.18
CA THR A 6 11.95 9.41 -3.53
C THR A 6 11.85 8.97 -5.00
N THR A 7 12.62 9.62 -5.84
CA THR A 7 12.74 9.34 -7.27
C THR A 7 13.33 7.98 -7.61
N ALA A 8 14.25 7.43 -6.83
CA ALA A 8 14.87 6.14 -7.15
C ALA A 8 13.89 4.98 -6.96
N ASP A 9 13.07 5.03 -5.92
CA ASP A 9 12.06 4.01 -5.66
C ASP A 9 10.87 4.11 -6.61
N TYR A 10 10.43 5.32 -6.99
CA TYR A 10 9.44 5.49 -8.06
C TYR A 10 9.93 5.02 -9.44
N ARG A 11 11.23 5.02 -9.72
CA ARG A 11 11.77 4.43 -10.98
C ARG A 11 11.55 2.93 -11.08
N ARG A 12 11.54 2.24 -9.95
CA ARG A 12 11.36 0.78 -9.89
C ARG A 12 9.89 0.39 -9.94
N THR A 13 9.02 1.30 -9.56
CA THR A 13 7.56 1.14 -9.61
C THR A 13 6.95 1.74 -10.88
N ASP A 14 7.76 2.14 -11.87
CA ASP A 14 7.25 2.45 -13.20
C ASP A 14 6.39 1.27 -13.65
N ILE A 15 5.10 1.55 -13.86
CA ILE A 15 4.15 0.52 -14.29
C ILE A 15 4.61 0.08 -15.69
N ARG A 16 5.40 -0.97 -15.69
CA ARG A 16 5.55 -1.76 -16.92
C ARG A 16 4.18 -2.36 -17.12
N THR A 17 3.64 -2.20 -18.31
CA THR A 17 2.46 -2.96 -18.74
C THR A 17 2.70 -4.41 -18.33
N PRO A 18 1.85 -5.00 -17.45
CA PRO A 18 2.06 -6.39 -17.08
C PRO A 18 2.13 -7.20 -18.36
N PRO A 19 3.02 -8.19 -18.43
CA PRO A 19 3.07 -9.07 -19.60
C PRO A 19 1.66 -9.62 -19.81
N PRO A 20 1.20 -9.73 -21.07
CA PRO A 20 -0.11 -10.25 -21.36
C PRO A 20 -0.28 -11.60 -20.67
N THR A 21 -1.45 -11.82 -20.08
CA THR A 21 -1.80 -13.09 -19.47
C THR A 21 -1.60 -14.19 -20.51
N LEU A 22 -0.81 -15.21 -20.15
CA LEU A 22 -0.57 -16.33 -21.05
C LEU A 22 -1.84 -17.18 -21.11
N ASP A 23 -2.58 -17.09 -22.21
CA ASP A 23 -3.80 -17.83 -22.46
C ASP A 23 -3.54 -19.09 -23.31
N GLY A 24 -4.47 -20.04 -23.26
CA GLY A 24 -4.42 -21.22 -24.11
C GLY A 24 -3.31 -22.23 -23.76
N LEU A 25 -2.59 -22.70 -24.77
CA LEU A 25 -1.53 -23.70 -24.62
C LEU A 25 -0.32 -23.17 -23.85
N ASP A 26 0.03 -21.92 -24.04
CA ASP A 26 1.16 -21.27 -23.35
C ASP A 26 0.89 -21.13 -21.86
N GLY A 27 -0.33 -20.79 -21.45
CA GLY A 27 -0.76 -20.77 -20.07
C GLY A 27 -0.71 -22.14 -19.41
N ARG A 28 -1.11 -23.20 -20.15
CA ARG A 28 -1.02 -24.60 -19.68
C ARG A 28 0.43 -25.07 -19.55
N ALA A 29 1.27 -24.77 -20.53
CA ALA A 29 2.70 -25.11 -20.51
C ALA A 29 3.41 -24.41 -19.33
N TYR A 30 3.11 -23.11 -19.12
CA TYR A 30 3.65 -22.35 -18.00
C TYR A 30 3.17 -22.89 -16.66
N GLY A 31 1.89 -23.27 -16.56
CA GLY A 31 1.32 -23.91 -15.37
C GLY A 31 1.96 -25.27 -15.07
N LEU A 32 2.23 -26.09 -16.10
CA LEU A 32 2.93 -27.36 -15.97
C LEU A 32 4.40 -27.16 -15.54
N ALA A 33 5.10 -26.20 -16.16
CA ALA A 33 6.46 -25.84 -15.77
C ALA A 33 6.52 -25.32 -14.33
N GLY A 34 5.53 -24.51 -13.91
CA GLY A 34 5.37 -24.05 -12.55
C GLY A 34 5.15 -25.20 -11.55
N ARG A 35 4.28 -26.17 -11.90
CA ARG A 35 4.06 -27.38 -11.11
C ARG A 35 5.33 -28.23 -11.00
N TYR A 36 6.07 -28.38 -12.09
CA TYR A 36 7.33 -29.13 -12.09
C TYR A 36 8.38 -28.48 -11.19
N ARG A 37 8.54 -27.15 -11.28
CA ARG A 37 9.47 -26.38 -10.43
C ARG A 37 9.06 -26.41 -8.94
N ARG A 38 7.78 -26.55 -8.64
CA ARG A 38 7.23 -26.62 -7.26
C ARG A 38 7.10 -28.04 -6.74
N ARG A 39 7.57 -29.08 -7.46
CA ARG A 39 7.54 -30.49 -7.02
C ARG A 39 8.52 -30.79 -5.89
N GLY A 40 9.46 -29.90 -5.57
CA GLY A 40 10.33 -30.04 -4.41
C GLY A 40 9.53 -29.96 -3.10
N ALA A 41 10.08 -30.51 -2.05
CA ALA A 41 9.53 -30.48 -0.70
C ALA A 41 9.66 -29.08 -0.06
N LEU A 42 9.23 -28.03 -0.79
CA LEU A 42 9.42 -26.62 -0.40
C LEU A 42 9.01 -26.34 1.05
N ALA A 43 7.90 -26.92 1.50
CA ALA A 43 7.46 -26.76 2.88
C ALA A 43 8.40 -27.48 3.86
N ALA A 44 8.91 -28.64 3.47
CA ALA A 44 9.89 -29.38 4.28
C ALA A 44 11.22 -28.63 4.36
N ASP A 45 11.68 -28.07 3.23
CA ASP A 45 12.91 -27.27 3.18
C ASP A 45 12.80 -26.01 4.07
N LEU A 46 11.66 -25.32 4.02
CA LEU A 46 11.39 -24.15 4.88
C LEU A 46 11.32 -24.54 6.36
N LEU A 47 10.71 -25.69 6.69
CA LEU A 47 10.67 -26.17 8.06
C LEU A 47 12.05 -26.57 8.56
N GLN A 48 12.85 -27.25 7.73
CA GLN A 48 14.23 -27.59 8.07
C GLN A 48 15.10 -26.34 8.33
N GLU A 49 14.98 -25.31 7.50
CA GLU A 49 15.65 -24.02 7.76
C GLU A 49 15.14 -23.35 9.05
N ALA A 50 13.85 -23.41 9.32
CA ALA A 50 13.28 -22.89 10.55
C ALA A 50 13.75 -23.64 11.80
N GLU A 51 13.96 -24.94 11.71
CA GLU A 51 14.59 -25.75 12.76
C GLU A 51 16.06 -25.35 12.97
N GLN A 52 16.78 -25.02 11.90
CA GLN A 52 18.14 -24.49 12.02
C GLN A 52 18.14 -23.13 12.73
N ILE A 53 17.17 -22.24 12.43
CA ILE A 53 17.00 -20.96 13.16
C ILE A 53 16.75 -21.22 14.65
N ASP A 54 15.92 -22.21 14.98
CA ASP A 54 15.65 -22.60 16.37
C ASP A 54 16.92 -23.11 17.08
N ALA A 55 17.72 -23.91 16.41
CA ALA A 55 19.00 -24.40 16.94
C ALA A 55 20.02 -23.27 17.15
N CYS A 56 20.11 -22.30 16.21
CA CYS A 56 21.00 -21.14 16.30
C CYS A 56 20.56 -20.16 17.39
N ALA A 57 19.32 -20.18 17.83
CA ALA A 57 18.81 -19.27 18.85
C ALA A 57 19.52 -19.40 20.20
N ALA A 58 20.08 -20.56 20.52
CA ALA A 58 20.87 -20.79 21.74
C ALA A 58 22.09 -19.83 21.79
N VAL A 59 22.72 -19.54 20.66
CA VAL A 59 23.88 -18.64 20.57
C VAL A 59 23.53 -17.22 20.97
N TRP A 60 22.28 -16.76 20.70
CA TRP A 60 21.82 -15.40 20.98
C TRP A 60 21.26 -15.25 22.39
N LYS A 61 20.74 -16.33 22.99
CA LYS A 61 20.11 -16.31 24.31
C LYS A 61 21.06 -15.87 25.42
N ASP A 62 22.32 -16.29 25.36
CA ASP A 62 23.32 -16.01 26.39
C ASP A 62 24.02 -14.63 26.20
N LYS A 63 23.71 -13.93 25.10
CA LYS A 63 24.28 -12.61 24.81
C LYS A 63 23.55 -11.53 25.60
N SER A 64 24.31 -10.49 26.01
CA SER A 64 23.71 -9.28 26.57
C SER A 64 22.88 -8.53 25.53
N ASP A 65 21.96 -7.67 25.96
CA ASP A 65 21.15 -6.84 25.06
C ASP A 65 22.02 -5.97 24.14
N GLN A 66 23.15 -5.50 24.65
CA GLN A 66 24.10 -4.72 23.83
C GLN A 66 24.72 -5.59 22.75
N ALA A 67 25.21 -6.77 23.08
CA ALA A 67 25.82 -7.70 22.11
C ALA A 67 24.80 -8.19 21.06
N LEU A 68 23.53 -8.37 21.47
CA LEU A 68 22.45 -8.71 20.54
C LEU A 68 22.16 -7.53 19.59
N ARG A 69 22.11 -6.29 20.07
CA ARG A 69 21.90 -5.10 19.23
C ARG A 69 23.06 -4.87 18.27
N GLU A 70 24.29 -5.11 18.70
CA GLU A 70 25.48 -5.02 17.84
C GLU A 70 25.39 -6.04 16.70
N GLY A 71 25.07 -7.31 16.99
CA GLY A 71 24.88 -8.35 15.98
C GLY A 71 23.73 -8.04 15.01
N LEU A 72 22.59 -7.53 15.51
CA LEU A 72 21.48 -7.08 14.66
C LEU A 72 21.92 -5.92 13.75
N GLY A 73 22.74 -5.00 14.24
CA GLY A 73 23.32 -3.91 13.46
C GLY A 73 24.25 -4.39 12.33
N GLU A 74 25.03 -5.44 12.59
CA GLU A 74 25.87 -6.09 11.57
C GLU A 74 25.00 -6.70 10.45
N PHE A 75 23.94 -7.46 10.81
CA PHE A 75 23.00 -7.98 9.84
C PHE A 75 22.34 -6.87 9.04
N LYS A 76 21.85 -5.81 9.69
CA LYS A 76 21.30 -4.64 9.00
C LYS A 76 22.27 -4.07 7.98
N ALA A 77 23.55 -3.97 8.31
CA ALA A 77 24.58 -3.47 7.38
C ALA A 77 24.78 -4.40 6.17
N VAL A 78 24.64 -5.72 6.34
CA VAL A 78 24.71 -6.71 5.26
C VAL A 78 23.49 -6.58 4.34
N PHE A 79 22.29 -6.55 4.91
CA PHE A 79 21.03 -6.46 4.15
C PHE A 79 20.88 -5.12 3.42
N CYS A 80 21.30 -4.02 4.03
CA CYS A 80 21.27 -2.68 3.41
C CYS A 80 22.13 -2.61 2.14
N ARG A 81 23.26 -3.31 2.11
CA ARG A 81 24.16 -3.33 0.95
C ARG A 81 23.65 -4.19 -0.20
N ASN A 82 22.59 -4.96 -0.01
CA ASN A 82 21.97 -5.86 -1.00
C ASN A 82 23.03 -6.72 -1.73
N ARG A 83 24.02 -7.25 -0.99
CA ARG A 83 25.12 -8.06 -1.56
C ARG A 83 24.61 -9.46 -1.90
N PRO A 84 25.15 -10.09 -2.96
CA PRO A 84 25.05 -11.53 -3.09
C PRO A 84 25.60 -12.16 -1.79
N GLY A 85 24.80 -12.98 -1.10
CA GLY A 85 25.16 -13.55 0.20
C GLY A 85 24.25 -13.15 1.37
N CYS A 86 23.31 -12.20 1.21
CA CYS A 86 22.31 -11.93 2.26
C CYS A 86 21.56 -13.20 2.69
N GLN A 87 21.35 -14.15 1.77
CA GLN A 87 20.69 -15.42 2.07
C GLN A 87 21.50 -16.32 3.00
N GLU A 88 22.82 -16.25 2.96
CA GLU A 88 23.69 -17.02 3.85
C GLU A 88 23.55 -16.58 5.32
N HIS A 89 23.22 -15.32 5.53
CA HIS A 89 23.00 -14.75 6.87
C HIS A 89 21.55 -14.79 7.34
N LEU A 90 20.62 -15.29 6.52
CA LEU A 90 19.18 -15.21 6.81
C LEU A 90 18.79 -16.02 8.05
N VAL A 91 19.38 -17.20 8.21
CA VAL A 91 19.12 -18.09 9.36
C VAL A 91 19.58 -17.42 10.66
N ASP A 92 20.81 -16.92 10.71
CA ASP A 92 21.35 -16.29 11.89
C ASP A 92 20.66 -14.96 12.21
N ALA A 93 20.30 -14.20 11.17
CA ALA A 93 19.56 -12.95 11.30
C ALA A 93 18.18 -13.18 11.92
N LEU A 94 17.42 -14.19 11.42
CA LEU A 94 16.13 -14.55 12.00
C LEU A 94 16.25 -15.13 13.40
N ALA A 95 17.33 -15.87 13.73
CA ALA A 95 17.58 -16.34 15.08
C ALA A 95 17.79 -15.15 16.05
N ALA A 96 18.54 -14.13 15.63
CA ALA A 96 18.75 -12.91 16.40
C ALA A 96 17.45 -12.08 16.55
N ILE A 97 16.64 -11.95 15.48
CA ILE A 97 15.34 -11.26 15.53
C ILE A 97 14.37 -12.01 16.44
N ARG A 98 14.35 -13.34 16.41
CA ARG A 98 13.54 -14.17 17.30
C ARG A 98 13.85 -13.91 18.76
N GLU A 99 15.14 -13.87 19.13
CA GLU A 99 15.57 -13.55 20.49
C GLU A 99 15.19 -12.12 20.87
N ALA A 100 15.31 -11.17 19.94
CA ALA A 100 14.85 -9.80 20.16
C ALA A 100 13.33 -9.73 20.40
N ALA A 101 12.53 -10.51 19.66
CA ALA A 101 11.08 -10.58 19.89
C ALA A 101 10.73 -11.10 21.28
N GLU A 102 11.40 -12.17 21.73
CA GLU A 102 11.19 -12.70 23.08
C GLU A 102 11.52 -11.66 24.16
N ARG A 103 12.62 -10.91 24.02
CA ARG A 103 13.02 -9.90 25.00
C ARG A 103 12.17 -8.65 25.00
N CYS A 104 11.77 -8.18 23.79
CA CYS A 104 11.11 -6.88 23.68
C CYS A 104 9.59 -6.93 23.83
N ILE A 105 8.97 -8.01 23.35
CA ILE A 105 7.51 -8.14 23.34
C ILE A 105 7.01 -9.40 24.06
N GLY A 106 7.92 -10.18 24.67
CA GLY A 106 7.57 -11.39 25.43
C GLY A 106 7.05 -12.55 24.58
N LEU A 107 7.18 -12.47 23.25
CA LEU A 107 6.71 -13.49 22.32
C LEU A 107 7.90 -14.18 21.66
N ARG A 108 8.03 -15.49 21.91
CA ARG A 108 9.02 -16.33 21.24
C ARG A 108 8.40 -16.97 20.00
N PRO A 109 8.81 -16.59 18.79
CA PRO A 109 8.29 -17.21 17.56
C PRO A 109 8.53 -18.72 17.51
N PHE A 110 7.50 -19.48 17.17
CA PHE A 110 7.59 -20.93 16.95
C PHE A 110 8.19 -21.25 15.59
N VAL A 111 8.69 -22.50 15.43
CA VAL A 111 9.30 -22.98 14.18
C VAL A 111 8.39 -22.75 12.97
N VAL A 112 7.08 -22.99 13.10
CA VAL A 112 6.11 -22.77 12.01
C VAL A 112 5.99 -21.30 11.62
N GLN A 113 6.13 -20.37 12.58
CA GLN A 113 6.11 -18.92 12.33
C GLN A 113 7.41 -18.47 11.66
N LEU A 114 8.54 -19.06 12.01
CA LEU A 114 9.82 -18.82 11.35
C LEU A 114 9.81 -19.32 9.90
N ALA A 115 9.23 -20.49 9.65
CA ALA A 115 9.02 -21.02 8.30
C ALA A 115 8.10 -20.09 7.48
N GLY A 116 7.03 -19.58 8.09
CA GLY A 116 6.16 -18.56 7.49
C GLY A 116 6.90 -17.27 7.15
N ALA A 117 7.76 -16.79 8.05
CA ALA A 117 8.57 -15.58 7.82
C ALA A 117 9.57 -15.76 6.67
N LEU A 118 10.21 -16.94 6.56
CA LEU A 118 11.06 -17.31 5.44
C LEU A 118 10.28 -17.34 4.12
N ALA A 119 9.09 -17.94 4.12
CA ALA A 119 8.22 -17.97 2.94
C ALA A 119 7.83 -16.56 2.47
N LEU A 120 7.37 -15.70 3.38
CA LEU A 120 7.03 -14.32 3.08
C LEU A 120 8.23 -13.52 2.57
N TYR A 121 9.39 -13.66 3.20
CA TYR A 121 10.61 -12.98 2.76
C TYR A 121 11.02 -13.39 1.34
N ARG A 122 10.76 -14.63 0.94
CA ARG A 122 10.98 -15.15 -0.41
C ARG A 122 9.88 -14.82 -1.41
N GLY A 123 8.90 -14.00 -1.00
CA GLY A 123 7.79 -13.56 -1.86
C GLY A 123 6.75 -14.65 -2.12
N MET A 124 6.56 -15.55 -1.18
CA MET A 124 5.55 -16.59 -1.25
C MET A 124 4.30 -16.18 -0.47
N VAL A 125 3.19 -16.86 -0.75
CA VAL A 125 1.98 -16.81 0.07
C VAL A 125 2.09 -17.86 1.17
N ALA A 126 1.92 -17.43 2.43
CA ALA A 126 1.90 -18.32 3.58
C ALA A 126 0.47 -18.41 4.12
N GLU A 127 -0.14 -19.59 4.03
CA GLU A 127 -1.42 -19.87 4.66
C GLU A 127 -1.17 -20.34 6.10
N MET A 128 -1.71 -19.61 7.06
CA MET A 128 -1.62 -19.90 8.48
C MET A 128 -3.02 -19.89 9.09
N ALA A 129 -3.32 -20.85 9.96
CA ALA A 129 -4.59 -20.90 10.65
C ALA A 129 -4.82 -19.67 11.55
N THR A 130 -6.08 -19.39 11.85
CA THR A 130 -6.44 -18.31 12.76
C THR A 130 -5.87 -18.59 14.15
N GLY A 131 -5.24 -17.58 14.76
CA GLY A 131 -4.61 -17.72 16.08
C GLY A 131 -3.14 -18.19 16.05
N GLU A 132 -2.60 -18.61 14.92
CA GLU A 132 -1.21 -19.09 14.79
C GLU A 132 -0.15 -17.96 14.74
N GLY A 133 -0.54 -16.71 15.00
CA GLY A 133 0.38 -15.59 15.10
C GLY A 133 0.85 -15.02 13.76
N LYS A 134 -0.06 -14.91 12.78
CA LYS A 134 0.22 -14.31 11.44
C LYS A 134 0.91 -12.97 11.54
N THR A 135 0.41 -12.07 12.40
CA THR A 135 0.95 -10.72 12.55
C THR A 135 2.38 -10.71 13.12
N LEU A 136 2.69 -11.64 14.05
CA LEU A 136 4.07 -11.82 14.52
C LEU A 136 4.97 -12.29 13.37
N THR A 137 4.53 -13.27 12.58
CA THR A 137 5.25 -13.76 11.40
C THR A 137 5.52 -12.65 10.40
N ALA A 138 4.50 -11.81 10.12
CA ALA A 138 4.63 -10.64 9.25
C ALA A 138 5.64 -9.62 9.79
N SER A 139 5.66 -9.38 11.12
CA SER A 139 6.59 -8.43 11.74
C SER A 139 8.05 -8.87 11.63
N LEU A 140 8.35 -10.17 11.77
CA LEU A 140 9.71 -10.70 11.56
C LEU A 140 10.20 -10.44 10.13
N THR A 141 9.32 -10.69 9.16
CA THR A 141 9.59 -10.43 7.75
C THR A 141 9.78 -8.95 7.47
N ALA A 142 8.96 -8.10 8.10
CA ALA A 142 9.05 -6.65 7.95
C ALA A 142 10.37 -6.09 8.51
N VAL A 143 10.94 -6.67 9.58
CA VAL A 143 12.28 -6.31 10.08
C VAL A 143 13.32 -6.54 8.98
N LEU A 144 13.33 -7.72 8.34
CA LEU A 144 14.28 -8.05 7.28
C LEU A 144 14.17 -7.09 6.10
N TRP A 145 12.94 -6.77 5.66
CA TRP A 145 12.73 -5.81 4.59
C TRP A 145 13.09 -4.38 5.00
N GLY A 146 12.81 -3.98 6.25
CA GLY A 146 13.23 -2.69 6.80
C GLY A 146 14.75 -2.48 6.80
N TRP A 147 15.52 -3.56 6.98
CA TRP A 147 16.99 -3.51 6.90
C TRP A 147 17.51 -3.23 5.49
N THR A 148 16.73 -3.45 4.45
CA THR A 148 17.17 -3.15 3.08
C THR A 148 17.34 -1.65 2.80
N GLY A 149 16.91 -0.78 3.71
CA GLY A 149 16.90 0.68 3.55
C GLY A 149 15.88 1.19 2.54
N ARG A 150 14.97 0.32 2.08
CA ARG A 150 13.89 0.62 1.15
C ARG A 150 12.55 0.56 1.87
N PRO A 151 11.52 1.29 1.38
CA PRO A 151 10.24 1.29 2.03
C PRO A 151 9.59 -0.10 2.02
N CYS A 152 9.18 -0.56 3.20
CA CYS A 152 8.38 -1.75 3.38
C CYS A 152 7.00 -1.33 3.91
N HIS A 153 5.93 -1.79 3.25
CA HIS A 153 4.56 -1.52 3.67
C HIS A 153 3.96 -2.80 4.25
N VAL A 154 3.43 -2.72 5.47
CA VAL A 154 2.59 -3.78 6.05
C VAL A 154 1.15 -3.37 5.85
N ILE A 155 0.45 -4.10 5.01
CA ILE A 155 -0.91 -3.77 4.58
C ILE A 155 -1.90 -4.60 5.39
N THR A 156 -2.79 -3.93 6.10
CA THR A 156 -3.85 -4.51 6.94
C THR A 156 -5.23 -4.13 6.42
N VAL A 157 -6.28 -4.76 6.95
CA VAL A 157 -7.65 -4.55 6.48
C VAL A 157 -8.21 -3.19 6.88
N ASN A 158 -7.82 -2.65 8.03
CA ASN A 158 -8.36 -1.38 8.53
C ASN A 158 -7.34 -0.57 9.33
N ASP A 159 -7.65 0.71 9.53
CA ASP A 159 -6.79 1.68 10.23
C ASP A 159 -6.54 1.30 11.69
N TYR A 160 -7.52 0.69 12.37
CA TYR A 160 -7.35 0.24 13.76
C TYR A 160 -6.27 -0.83 13.87
N LEU A 161 -6.26 -1.82 12.98
CA LEU A 161 -5.23 -2.86 12.95
C LEU A 161 -3.87 -2.26 12.60
N ALA A 162 -3.81 -1.36 11.63
CA ALA A 162 -2.57 -0.68 11.25
C ALA A 162 -1.96 0.07 12.44
N GLU A 163 -2.77 0.77 13.22
CA GLU A 163 -2.32 1.52 14.39
C GLU A 163 -1.93 0.60 15.55
N ARG A 164 -2.79 -0.38 15.87
CA ARG A 164 -2.57 -1.35 16.94
C ARG A 164 -1.27 -2.12 16.73
N ASP A 165 -1.07 -2.66 15.52
CA ASP A 165 0.05 -3.54 15.23
C ASP A 165 1.36 -2.74 15.11
N ALA A 166 1.33 -1.55 14.52
CA ALA A 166 2.48 -0.65 14.52
C ALA A 166 2.95 -0.34 15.94
N HIS A 167 2.01 -0.06 16.85
CA HIS A 167 2.32 0.25 18.25
C HIS A 167 2.80 -1.00 19.01
N TRP A 168 2.14 -2.15 18.81
CA TRP A 168 2.47 -3.38 19.51
C TRP A 168 3.89 -3.88 19.18
N TYR A 169 4.27 -3.81 17.91
CA TYR A 169 5.58 -4.29 17.45
C TYR A 169 6.67 -3.21 17.42
N GLU A 170 6.36 -1.95 17.78
CA GLU A 170 7.32 -0.87 17.83
C GLU A 170 8.57 -1.20 18.68
N PRO A 171 8.46 -1.84 19.89
CA PRO A 171 9.63 -2.20 20.68
C PRO A 171 10.57 -3.16 19.94
N LEU A 172 10.03 -4.14 19.22
CA LEU A 172 10.82 -5.08 18.40
C LEU A 172 11.54 -4.34 17.27
N TYR A 173 10.82 -3.50 16.52
CA TYR A 173 11.41 -2.72 15.43
C TYR A 173 12.54 -1.83 15.92
N LYS A 174 12.32 -1.07 17.00
CA LYS A 174 13.34 -0.22 17.61
C LYS A 174 14.56 -1.00 18.07
N PHE A 175 14.37 -2.16 18.68
CA PHE A 175 15.47 -3.01 19.12
C PHE A 175 16.29 -3.52 17.94
N CYS A 176 15.63 -3.88 16.83
CA CYS A 176 16.27 -4.30 15.58
C CYS A 176 16.81 -3.13 14.72
N GLY A 177 16.76 -1.90 15.24
CA GLY A 177 17.22 -0.70 14.53
C GLY A 177 16.39 -0.33 13.30
N VAL A 178 15.10 -0.68 13.29
CA VAL A 178 14.12 -0.37 12.22
C VAL A 178 13.17 0.69 12.73
N SER A 179 12.95 1.73 11.95
CA SER A 179 11.91 2.73 12.23
C SER A 179 10.55 2.26 11.73
N VAL A 180 9.51 2.51 12.52
CA VAL A 180 8.14 2.16 12.18
C VAL A 180 7.27 3.41 12.13
N GLY A 181 6.44 3.49 11.11
CA GLY A 181 5.40 4.50 10.93
C GLY A 181 4.04 3.85 10.71
N ARG A 182 3.00 4.66 10.77
CA ARG A 182 1.64 4.25 10.45
C ARG A 182 0.94 5.33 9.64
N VAL A 183 0.09 4.92 8.71
CA VAL A 183 -0.72 5.84 7.90
C VAL A 183 -2.17 5.40 7.96
N THR A 184 -3.03 6.32 8.42
CA THR A 184 -4.47 6.14 8.56
C THR A 184 -5.24 7.19 7.76
N SER A 185 -6.54 6.96 7.54
CA SER A 185 -7.41 7.82 6.71
C SER A 185 -7.49 9.26 7.20
N GLU A 186 -7.44 9.49 8.52
CA GLU A 186 -7.57 10.82 9.12
C GLU A 186 -6.33 11.70 9.01
N MET A 187 -5.19 11.14 8.62
CA MET A 187 -3.92 11.86 8.59
C MET A 187 -3.83 12.83 7.40
N VAL A 188 -3.38 14.04 7.69
CA VAL A 188 -3.08 15.06 6.67
C VAL A 188 -1.78 14.76 5.91
N PRO A 189 -1.61 15.24 4.67
CA PRO A 189 -0.49 14.84 3.80
C PRO A 189 0.92 15.04 4.37
N HIS A 190 1.15 16.09 5.16
CA HIS A 190 2.48 16.35 5.74
C HIS A 190 2.82 15.32 6.83
N VAL A 191 1.84 14.90 7.65
CA VAL A 191 2.01 13.85 8.66
C VAL A 191 2.24 12.51 7.98
N ARG A 192 1.45 12.16 6.94
CA ARG A 192 1.65 10.95 6.14
C ARG A 192 3.08 10.86 5.60
N ARG A 193 3.61 11.98 5.07
CA ARG A 193 4.98 12.03 4.55
C ARG A 193 6.03 11.67 5.60
N GLU A 194 5.86 12.14 6.83
CA GLU A 194 6.75 11.78 7.93
C GLU A 194 6.65 10.30 8.27
N GLN A 195 5.44 9.75 8.30
CA GLN A 195 5.22 8.32 8.55
C GLN A 195 5.81 7.43 7.46
N TYR A 196 5.68 7.81 6.18
CA TYR A 196 6.30 7.07 5.07
C TYR A 196 7.83 7.16 5.02
N ARG A 197 8.47 8.05 5.80
CA ARG A 197 9.93 8.06 5.95
C ARG A 197 10.46 6.91 6.78
N ALA A 198 9.62 6.25 7.55
CA ALA A 198 9.99 5.07 8.31
C ALA A 198 10.43 3.91 7.39
N ASP A 199 11.24 3.00 7.93
CA ASP A 199 11.68 1.80 7.21
C ASP A 199 10.51 0.86 6.93
N VAL A 200 9.60 0.74 7.91
CA VAL A 200 8.36 -0.04 7.83
C VAL A 200 7.19 0.88 8.09
N THR A 201 6.16 0.84 7.24
CA THR A 201 4.94 1.64 7.40
C THR A 201 3.71 0.72 7.37
N TYR A 202 2.96 0.74 8.47
CA TYR A 202 1.65 0.07 8.55
C TYR A 202 0.58 0.95 7.93
N THR A 203 -0.28 0.36 7.09
CA THR A 203 -1.33 1.09 6.40
C THR A 203 -2.40 0.14 5.85
N THR A 204 -3.47 0.68 5.30
CA THR A 204 -4.47 -0.10 4.56
C THR A 204 -4.22 -0.09 3.06
N SER A 205 -4.79 -1.07 2.35
CA SER A 205 -4.75 -1.15 0.88
C SER A 205 -5.24 0.13 0.22
N LYS A 206 -6.32 0.72 0.75
CA LYS A 206 -6.95 1.94 0.23
C LYS A 206 -6.05 3.15 0.38
N GLU A 207 -5.43 3.30 1.55
CA GLU A 207 -4.57 4.46 1.85
C GLU A 207 -3.28 4.45 1.03
N VAL A 208 -2.58 3.30 0.96
CA VAL A 208 -1.35 3.20 0.17
C VAL A 208 -1.63 3.42 -1.32
N LEU A 209 -2.74 2.87 -1.83
CA LEU A 209 -3.12 3.05 -3.23
C LEU A 209 -3.51 4.51 -3.52
N ALA A 210 -4.30 5.13 -2.63
CA ALA A 210 -4.71 6.53 -2.77
C ALA A 210 -3.50 7.47 -2.77
N ASP A 211 -2.57 7.29 -1.84
CA ASP A 211 -1.38 8.13 -1.76
C ASP A 211 -0.45 7.92 -2.96
N PHE A 212 -0.29 6.68 -3.42
CA PHE A 212 0.46 6.38 -4.63
C PHE A 212 -0.14 7.06 -5.87
N LEU A 213 -1.45 6.96 -6.05
CA LEU A 213 -2.13 7.58 -7.19
C LEU A 213 -2.12 9.12 -7.10
N ARG A 214 -2.30 9.70 -5.90
CA ARG A 214 -2.17 11.15 -5.69
C ARG A 214 -0.77 11.65 -6.05
N ASP A 215 0.27 10.92 -5.63
CA ASP A 215 1.64 11.26 -5.99
C ASP A 215 1.89 11.12 -7.49
N ARG A 216 1.33 10.12 -8.15
CA ARG A 216 1.38 10.00 -9.61
C ARG A 216 0.67 11.12 -10.34
N LEU A 217 -0.49 11.57 -9.85
CA LEU A 217 -1.18 12.74 -10.39
C LEU A 217 -0.35 14.02 -10.25
N ARG A 218 0.39 14.17 -9.13
CA ARG A 218 1.30 15.30 -8.93
C ARG A 218 2.52 15.25 -9.83
N LEU A 219 3.01 14.05 -10.13
CA LEU A 219 4.12 13.86 -11.07
C LEU A 219 3.74 14.20 -12.51
N ASP A 220 2.47 14.06 -12.91
CA ASP A 220 1.93 14.37 -14.23
C ASP A 220 2.88 13.96 -15.40
N SER A 221 3.36 14.94 -16.16
CA SER A 221 4.32 14.75 -17.26
C SER A 221 5.70 14.20 -16.82
N LEU A 222 5.96 14.17 -15.50
CA LEU A 222 7.18 13.67 -14.88
C LEU A 222 7.06 12.23 -14.39
N GLN A 223 6.04 11.49 -14.83
CA GLN A 223 5.94 10.05 -14.53
C GLN A 223 7.11 9.26 -15.15
N ASP A 224 7.69 9.73 -16.25
CA ASP A 224 8.89 9.15 -16.84
C ASP A 224 10.14 9.37 -15.98
N ALA A 225 10.81 8.28 -15.62
CA ALA A 225 11.99 8.30 -14.77
C ALA A 225 13.17 9.07 -15.39
N GLY A 226 13.34 8.99 -16.70
CA GLY A 226 14.41 9.70 -17.41
C GLY A 226 14.23 11.21 -17.37
N ARG A 227 13.00 11.68 -17.58
CA ARG A 227 12.68 13.11 -17.48
C ARG A 227 12.89 13.65 -16.08
N ARG A 228 12.52 12.89 -15.04
CA ARG A 228 12.80 13.27 -13.63
C ARG A 228 14.29 13.40 -13.40
N GLN A 229 15.08 12.43 -13.87
CA GLN A 229 16.53 12.45 -13.69
C GLN A 229 17.19 13.68 -14.35
N ILE A 230 16.78 14.02 -15.56
CA ILE A 230 17.29 15.20 -16.26
C ILE A 230 16.94 16.47 -15.48
N ARG A 231 15.71 16.58 -14.95
CA ARG A 231 15.30 17.75 -14.14
C ARG A 231 16.02 17.81 -12.80
N ALA A 232 16.26 16.67 -12.14
CA ALA A 232 17.03 16.61 -10.90
C ALA A 232 18.46 17.10 -11.12
N LEU A 233 19.10 16.66 -12.21
CA LEU A 233 20.43 17.15 -12.60
C LEU A 233 20.43 18.67 -12.92
N ALA A 234 19.33 19.19 -13.42
CA ALA A 234 19.15 20.63 -13.68
C ALA A 234 18.77 21.45 -12.43
N GLY A 235 18.72 20.82 -11.25
CA GLY A 235 18.39 21.50 -9.99
C GLY A 235 16.93 21.98 -9.84
N ARG A 236 16.03 21.52 -10.71
CA ARG A 236 14.62 21.97 -10.80
C ARG A 236 13.63 21.13 -9.99
N ASP A 237 14.07 20.04 -9.33
CA ASP A 237 13.16 19.04 -8.73
C ASP A 237 12.90 19.21 -7.23
N ARG A 238 13.64 20.08 -6.52
CA ARG A 238 13.48 20.26 -5.06
C ARG A 238 12.05 20.63 -4.64
N ALA A 239 11.33 21.38 -5.48
CA ALA A 239 9.95 21.78 -5.21
C ALA A 239 8.97 20.60 -5.35
N LEU A 240 9.24 19.67 -6.24
CA LEU A 240 8.39 18.50 -6.50
C LEU A 240 8.55 17.41 -5.44
N GLU A 241 9.79 17.13 -5.03
CA GLU A 241 10.11 16.17 -3.97
C GLU A 241 9.44 16.55 -2.64
N GLY A 242 9.34 17.86 -2.36
CA GLY A 242 8.60 18.38 -1.22
C GLY A 242 7.08 18.17 -1.28
N GLN A 243 6.51 17.82 -2.43
CA GLN A 243 5.07 17.63 -2.61
C GLN A 243 4.64 16.15 -2.58
N LEU A 244 5.55 15.22 -2.83
CA LEU A 244 5.24 13.79 -2.78
C LEU A 244 5.10 13.33 -1.33
N VAL A 245 4.15 12.43 -1.11
CA VAL A 245 3.86 11.86 0.20
C VAL A 245 4.69 10.61 0.43
N MET A 246 4.74 9.71 -0.54
CA MET A 246 5.43 8.43 -0.44
C MET A 246 6.88 8.51 -0.89
N ARG A 247 7.72 7.59 -0.37
CA ARG A 247 9.08 7.34 -0.91
C ARG A 247 9.08 6.44 -2.15
N GLY A 248 7.95 5.85 -2.48
CA GLY A 248 7.75 4.82 -3.49
C GLY A 248 7.29 3.50 -2.88
N ILE A 249 7.01 2.52 -3.73
CA ILE A 249 6.60 1.17 -3.34
C ILE A 249 7.74 0.22 -3.70
N HIS A 250 8.31 -0.46 -2.70
CA HIS A 250 9.37 -1.45 -2.92
C HIS A 250 8.94 -2.85 -2.50
N SER A 251 8.54 -3.02 -1.25
CA SER A 251 8.06 -4.29 -0.71
C SER A 251 6.77 -4.08 0.06
N ALA A 252 5.91 -5.09 0.03
CA ALA A 252 4.69 -5.13 0.80
C ALA A 252 4.53 -6.51 1.44
N VAL A 253 4.14 -6.52 2.70
CA VAL A 253 3.66 -7.69 3.43
C VAL A 253 2.17 -7.47 3.59
N VAL A 254 1.35 -8.32 2.96
CA VAL A 254 -0.10 -8.20 2.99
C VAL A 254 -0.64 -9.18 4.02
N ASP A 255 -1.23 -8.66 5.07
CA ASP A 255 -1.96 -9.45 6.07
C ASP A 255 -3.42 -9.59 5.62
N GLU A 256 -4.00 -10.78 5.81
CA GLU A 256 -5.35 -11.12 5.32
C GLU A 256 -5.51 -10.91 3.80
N ALA A 257 -4.63 -11.56 3.03
CA ALA A 257 -4.52 -11.39 1.59
C ALA A 257 -5.78 -11.77 0.81
N ASP A 258 -6.60 -12.68 1.31
CA ASP A 258 -7.91 -13.05 0.78
C ASP A 258 -8.89 -11.87 0.81
N SER A 259 -9.05 -11.21 1.95
CA SER A 259 -9.90 -10.03 2.08
C SER A 259 -9.41 -8.87 1.20
N ILE A 260 -8.11 -8.59 1.22
CA ILE A 260 -7.55 -7.43 0.52
C ILE A 260 -7.46 -7.65 -0.99
N LEU A 261 -6.97 -8.82 -1.44
CA LEU A 261 -6.68 -9.07 -2.86
C LEU A 261 -7.87 -9.67 -3.63
N ILE A 262 -8.87 -10.20 -2.94
CA ILE A 262 -10.05 -10.83 -3.55
C ILE A 262 -11.30 -10.00 -3.28
N ASP A 263 -11.70 -9.84 -2.01
CA ASP A 263 -12.98 -9.20 -1.66
C ASP A 263 -12.99 -7.70 -1.98
N GLU A 264 -11.91 -6.99 -1.67
CA GLU A 264 -11.78 -5.55 -1.95
C GLU A 264 -11.36 -5.24 -3.39
N ALA A 265 -10.84 -6.21 -4.15
CA ALA A 265 -10.29 -5.99 -5.50
C ALA A 265 -11.31 -5.46 -6.50
N VAL A 266 -12.59 -5.76 -6.31
CA VAL A 266 -13.69 -5.29 -7.17
C VAL A 266 -14.21 -3.90 -6.79
N THR A 267 -13.79 -3.35 -5.66
CA THR A 267 -14.26 -2.03 -5.20
C THR A 267 -13.47 -0.92 -5.89
N PRO A 268 -14.08 -0.09 -6.74
CA PRO A 268 -13.36 0.98 -7.42
C PRO A 268 -12.90 2.05 -6.43
N LEU A 269 -11.65 2.49 -6.53
CA LEU A 269 -11.13 3.63 -5.81
C LEU A 269 -11.30 4.89 -6.67
N ILE A 270 -12.15 5.82 -6.20
CA ILE A 270 -12.36 7.10 -6.87
C ILE A 270 -11.54 8.17 -6.12
N ILE A 271 -10.55 8.73 -6.80
CA ILE A 271 -9.79 9.88 -6.29
C ILE A 271 -10.37 11.12 -6.93
N SER A 272 -10.97 11.99 -6.12
CA SER A 272 -11.49 13.28 -6.54
C SER A 272 -10.61 14.42 -6.05
N ARG A 273 -10.59 15.48 -6.82
CA ARG A 273 -9.95 16.74 -6.45
C ARG A 273 -11.00 17.84 -6.55
N GLU A 274 -11.07 18.66 -5.52
CA GLU A 274 -11.87 19.88 -5.61
C GLU A 274 -11.27 20.80 -6.67
N MET A 275 -12.06 21.11 -7.66
CA MET A 275 -11.72 22.10 -8.68
C MET A 275 -12.85 23.13 -8.75
N PRO A 276 -12.55 24.42 -8.72
CA PRO A 276 -13.55 25.44 -8.96
C PRO A 276 -14.10 25.26 -10.37
N ASN A 277 -15.41 25.13 -10.49
CA ASN A 277 -16.11 24.99 -11.75
C ASN A 277 -17.19 26.10 -11.84
N GLU A 278 -16.72 27.33 -11.98
CA GLU A 278 -17.58 28.52 -12.08
C GLU A 278 -18.71 28.35 -13.12
N PRO A 279 -18.43 27.82 -14.34
CA PRO A 279 -19.48 27.61 -15.34
C PRO A 279 -20.59 26.64 -14.87
N PHE A 280 -20.21 25.61 -14.11
CA PHE A 280 -21.18 24.66 -13.56
C PHE A 280 -21.98 25.27 -12.40
N VAL A 281 -21.32 26.03 -11.53
CA VAL A 281 -21.99 26.73 -10.42
C VAL A 281 -22.99 27.73 -10.95
N GLU A 282 -22.66 28.47 -11.99
CA GLU A 282 -23.54 29.44 -12.61
C GLU A 282 -24.75 28.76 -13.29
N ALA A 283 -24.50 27.69 -14.05
CA ALA A 283 -25.56 26.88 -14.63
C ALA A 283 -26.51 26.26 -13.57
N CYS A 284 -25.99 25.82 -12.42
CA CYS A 284 -26.79 25.36 -11.30
C CYS A 284 -27.65 26.47 -10.67
N ARG A 285 -27.13 27.70 -10.58
CA ARG A 285 -27.89 28.85 -10.09
C ARG A 285 -29.02 29.20 -11.03
N GLU A 286 -28.78 29.27 -12.34
CA GLU A 286 -29.79 29.53 -13.37
C GLU A 286 -30.87 28.43 -13.33
N ALA A 287 -30.48 27.16 -13.27
CA ALA A 287 -31.42 26.04 -13.15
C ALA A 287 -32.28 26.12 -11.88
N SER A 288 -31.65 26.50 -10.75
CA SER A 288 -32.38 26.68 -9.48
C SER A 288 -33.36 27.83 -9.53
N GLN A 289 -33.06 28.92 -10.22
CA GLN A 289 -33.99 30.03 -10.41
C GLN A 289 -35.22 29.61 -11.24
N ILE A 290 -34.99 28.87 -12.34
CA ILE A 290 -36.07 28.33 -13.17
C ILE A 290 -36.93 27.34 -12.36
N ALA A 291 -36.30 26.46 -11.60
CA ALA A 291 -37.01 25.48 -10.77
C ALA A 291 -37.87 26.11 -9.67
N ALA A 292 -37.47 27.27 -9.15
CA ALA A 292 -38.22 28.01 -8.13
C ALA A 292 -39.59 28.53 -8.62
N GLU A 293 -39.77 28.65 -9.94
CA GLU A 293 -41.03 29.08 -10.55
C GLU A 293 -42.03 27.93 -10.76
N PHE A 294 -41.58 26.68 -10.54
CA PHE A 294 -42.39 25.48 -10.79
C PHE A 294 -43.23 25.08 -9.57
N GLN A 295 -44.49 24.68 -9.82
CA GLN A 295 -45.42 24.31 -8.77
C GLN A 295 -45.64 22.80 -8.70
N PRO A 296 -45.59 22.20 -7.49
CA PRO A 296 -45.89 20.79 -7.32
C PRO A 296 -47.33 20.45 -7.76
N GLY A 297 -47.49 19.34 -8.46
CA GLY A 297 -48.81 18.87 -8.97
C GLY A 297 -49.29 19.54 -10.25
N VAL A 298 -48.66 20.66 -10.66
CA VAL A 298 -48.96 21.36 -11.94
C VAL A 298 -47.83 21.16 -12.93
N ASP A 299 -46.61 21.41 -12.49
CA ASP A 299 -45.41 21.37 -13.32
C ASP A 299 -44.62 20.08 -13.10
N TYR A 300 -44.67 19.52 -11.91
CA TYR A 300 -43.97 18.29 -11.57
C TYR A 300 -44.67 17.45 -10.50
N ARG A 301 -44.39 16.16 -10.49
CA ARG A 301 -44.83 15.21 -9.46
C ARG A 301 -43.60 14.59 -8.79
N VAL A 302 -43.66 14.49 -7.46
CA VAL A 302 -42.60 13.85 -6.67
C VAL A 302 -43.06 12.44 -6.28
N ASP A 303 -42.28 11.44 -6.64
CA ASP A 303 -42.40 10.10 -6.10
C ASP A 303 -41.45 9.96 -4.89
N MET A 304 -42.04 9.94 -3.70
CA MET A 304 -41.29 9.85 -2.45
C MET A 304 -40.75 8.45 -2.20
N GLN A 305 -41.29 7.42 -2.82
CA GLN A 305 -40.87 6.04 -2.64
C GLN A 305 -39.54 5.79 -3.41
N PHE A 306 -39.48 6.27 -4.64
CA PHE A 306 -38.31 6.11 -5.51
C PHE A 306 -37.37 7.33 -5.49
N LYS A 307 -37.77 8.43 -4.81
CA LYS A 307 -37.04 9.71 -4.79
C LYS A 307 -36.83 10.28 -6.20
N GLU A 308 -37.85 10.16 -7.02
CA GLU A 308 -37.84 10.63 -8.41
C GLU A 308 -38.77 11.84 -8.57
N ILE A 309 -38.46 12.69 -9.55
CA ILE A 309 -39.27 13.84 -9.92
C ILE A 309 -39.67 13.71 -11.40
N ASP A 310 -40.93 13.58 -11.67
CA ASP A 310 -41.49 13.54 -13.02
C ASP A 310 -41.93 14.93 -13.43
N LEU A 311 -41.42 15.45 -14.54
CA LEU A 311 -41.88 16.70 -15.14
C LEU A 311 -43.12 16.45 -15.94
N LEU A 312 -44.15 17.26 -15.68
CA LEU A 312 -45.43 17.22 -16.41
C LEU A 312 -45.35 18.09 -17.69
N ALA A 313 -46.27 17.86 -18.64
CA ALA A 313 -46.25 18.52 -19.93
C ALA A 313 -46.15 20.06 -19.86
N PRO A 314 -46.87 20.79 -18.96
CA PRO A 314 -46.72 22.24 -18.84
C PRO A 314 -45.30 22.71 -18.47
N ALA A 315 -44.57 21.92 -17.68
CA ALA A 315 -43.20 22.22 -17.34
C ALA A 315 -42.22 22.01 -18.50
N GLN A 316 -42.44 20.95 -19.28
CA GLN A 316 -41.63 20.66 -20.45
C GLN A 316 -41.73 21.78 -21.49
N ASP A 317 -42.91 22.32 -21.73
CA ASP A 317 -43.10 23.43 -22.66
C ASP A 317 -42.43 24.73 -22.20
N ARG A 318 -42.35 24.95 -20.87
CA ARG A 318 -41.71 26.12 -20.29
C ARG A 318 -40.18 25.97 -20.18
N LEU A 319 -39.69 24.74 -20.03
CA LEU A 319 -38.25 24.46 -19.99
C LEU A 319 -37.56 24.62 -21.35
N ALA A 320 -38.25 24.29 -22.45
CA ALA A 320 -37.68 24.36 -23.79
C ALA A 320 -37.13 25.74 -24.15
N PRO A 321 -37.87 26.86 -23.97
CA PRO A 321 -37.33 28.20 -24.21
C PRO A 321 -36.36 28.67 -23.11
N ALA A 322 -36.54 28.29 -21.84
CA ALA A 322 -35.67 28.67 -20.75
C ALA A 322 -34.30 28.01 -20.84
N SER A 323 -34.22 26.76 -21.30
CA SER A 323 -32.98 26.03 -21.49
C SER A 323 -32.12 26.58 -22.65
N ALA A 324 -32.71 27.32 -23.57
CA ALA A 324 -31.98 27.95 -24.68
C ALA A 324 -31.05 29.09 -24.20
N GLY A 325 -31.35 29.68 -23.02
CA GLY A 325 -30.54 30.71 -22.41
C GLY A 325 -29.46 30.25 -21.43
N ILE A 326 -29.51 28.97 -21.00
CA ILE A 326 -28.55 28.42 -20.04
C ILE A 326 -27.18 28.23 -20.68
N SER A 327 -26.16 28.80 -20.08
CA SER A 327 -24.75 28.62 -20.48
C SER A 327 -24.17 27.36 -19.82
N GLY A 328 -23.29 26.63 -20.50
CA GLY A 328 -22.52 25.54 -19.92
C GLY A 328 -23.04 24.12 -20.17
N PRO A 329 -22.81 23.16 -19.27
CA PRO A 329 -22.98 21.73 -19.49
C PRO A 329 -24.43 21.27 -19.67
N PHE A 330 -25.43 22.10 -19.36
CA PHE A 330 -26.84 21.80 -19.53
C PHE A 330 -27.42 22.26 -20.88
N ARG A 331 -26.60 22.90 -21.72
CA ARG A 331 -27.00 23.33 -23.05
C ARG A 331 -27.23 22.12 -23.97
N GLY A 332 -28.46 21.85 -24.33
CA GLY A 332 -28.79 20.82 -25.35
C GLY A 332 -29.06 19.40 -24.86
N ARG A 333 -29.24 19.17 -23.55
CA ARG A 333 -29.76 17.89 -23.03
C ARG A 333 -31.28 17.94 -22.78
N GLY A 334 -32.00 18.35 -23.79
CA GLY A 334 -33.46 18.26 -23.83
C GLY A 334 -33.90 17.07 -24.69
N GLN A 335 -33.55 15.83 -24.31
CA GLN A 335 -34.20 14.57 -24.73
C GLN A 335 -34.16 13.59 -23.60
#